data_49ee59f8caa9b3f4b24011cb1d0cac46
#
_entry.id   49ee59f8caa9b3f4b24011cb1d0cac46
#
_cell.length_a   1.000
_cell.length_b   1.000
_cell.length_c   1.000
_cell.angle_alpha   90.00
_cell.angle_beta   90.00
_cell.angle_gamma   90.00
#
_symmetry.space_group_name_H-M   'P 1'
#
loop_
_entity.id
_entity.type
_entity.pdbx_description
1 polymer ?
#
loop_
_entity_poly.entity_id
_entity_poly.type
_entity_poly.pdbx_seq_one_letter_code
_entity_poly.pdbx_strand_id
1 'polypeptide(L)'
;NMKTSYGTQRVMEPKYVLPTSAWKLDNSRKIYPDELRLSVMRIHLEGTSFKQICTEVNNNEEKIKQKIMDIVIRRGKLHNPITDTGGLVLGIVEEIGDEYYNPKGLKPGDRVICNASLASVPLHIENIKSIDYVFNQAIVEGYAIAHDNMQLIQVEEGMPVELLLFTLDESGTVMRLDQLIDKQTRFLIVGNNMITNLLFGYVIRRKVGKEGRITCVLDKRTGIQITGGGIDRLLAEVFDQIHSLDILKPMEALEKLNAESLFDLSVNCAEIPGAETINLLATRNGGTVLFANLINNLNIALYITESISKNLNLRSAEGYLTNYDDFDVQIVKETAEYFENASLHKASNKEGTESISMQYNRTLLENSMLEDFVFSSRLMQNVLNDIMNVSKYDCNVLIYGETGVGKEKVANLIQKNSDRKMQPFVKINCGAISPSLIESEFFGYEKGAFTGASTSGRKGYFETANNGVIFLDEIGELPLEMQAKLLRAIQDGEFYRVGGTTPVKTNVRILSATNRDLEKL
;
A
#
# COMPACT_ATOMS: atom_id res chain seq x y z
N ASN A 1 -13.83 -26.38 17.99
CA ASN A 1 -13.56 -26.07 16.60
C ASN A 1 -13.51 -24.54 16.47
N MET A 2 -12.32 -23.95 16.47
CA MET A 2 -12.18 -22.54 16.09
C MET A 2 -12.62 -22.41 14.64
N LYS A 3 -13.77 -21.79 14.38
CA LYS A 3 -14.10 -21.23 13.06
C LYS A 3 -13.15 -20.06 12.86
N THR A 4 -12.11 -20.23 12.10
CA THR A 4 -11.20 -19.14 11.69
C THR A 4 -11.53 -18.78 10.25
N SER A 5 -12.69 -18.17 10.06
CA SER A 5 -13.04 -17.58 8.78
C SER A 5 -12.51 -16.14 8.76
N TYR A 6 -11.27 -15.96 8.35
CA TYR A 6 -10.71 -14.62 8.10
C TYR A 6 -11.29 -13.94 6.85
N GLY A 7 -12.55 -14.26 6.48
CA GLY A 7 -13.16 -13.78 5.24
C GLY A 7 -12.59 -14.44 3.98
N THR A 8 -11.84 -15.54 4.12
CA THR A 8 -11.16 -16.21 3.00
C THR A 8 -12.13 -16.85 2.02
N GLN A 9 -13.41 -17.11 2.42
CA GLN A 9 -14.48 -17.55 1.52
C GLN A 9 -14.78 -16.53 0.41
N ARG A 10 -14.45 -15.24 0.62
CA ARG A 10 -14.61 -14.17 -0.37
C ARG A 10 -13.41 -14.01 -1.31
N VAL A 11 -12.32 -14.71 -1.08
CA VAL A 11 -11.12 -14.62 -1.92
C VAL A 11 -11.34 -15.32 -3.26
N MET A 12 -11.25 -14.55 -4.34
CA MET A 12 -11.36 -15.10 -5.70
C MET A 12 -9.99 -15.44 -6.29
N GLU A 13 -9.03 -14.52 -6.21
CA GLU A 13 -7.69 -14.63 -6.82
C GLU A 13 -6.62 -13.87 -6.00
N PRO A 14 -5.41 -14.47 -5.82
CA PRO A 14 -5.17 -15.91 -5.86
C PRO A 14 -5.87 -16.60 -4.68
N LYS A 15 -6.17 -17.89 -4.80
CA LYS A 15 -6.75 -18.64 -3.69
C LYS A 15 -5.71 -18.90 -2.60
N TYR A 16 -6.20 -19.22 -1.38
CA TYR A 16 -5.36 -19.56 -0.22
C TYR A 16 -4.53 -18.42 0.34
N VAL A 17 -4.89 -17.17 0.05
CA VAL A 17 -4.32 -15.98 0.69
C VAL A 17 -5.36 -15.27 1.56
N LEU A 18 -4.91 -14.35 2.40
CA LEU A 18 -5.82 -13.48 3.16
C LEU A 18 -6.52 -12.47 2.24
N PRO A 19 -7.72 -11.99 2.59
CA PRO A 19 -8.43 -10.97 1.80
C PRO A 19 -7.60 -9.73 1.47
N THR A 20 -6.74 -9.28 2.39
CA THR A 20 -5.83 -8.15 2.16
C THR A 20 -4.87 -8.44 1.00
N SER A 21 -4.27 -9.63 0.97
CA SER A 21 -3.30 -10.04 -0.06
C SER A 21 -3.95 -10.51 -1.36
N ALA A 22 -5.26 -10.74 -1.38
CA ALA A 22 -5.97 -11.15 -2.57
C ALA A 22 -6.00 -10.01 -3.61
N TRP A 23 -5.85 -10.37 -4.88
CA TRP A 23 -6.09 -9.42 -5.97
C TRP A 23 -7.56 -9.04 -6.06
N LYS A 24 -8.46 -10.02 -5.94
CA LYS A 24 -9.90 -9.84 -6.10
C LYS A 24 -10.70 -10.55 -5.02
N LEU A 25 -11.72 -9.85 -4.52
CA LEU A 25 -12.72 -10.40 -3.60
C LEU A 25 -14.08 -10.56 -4.29
N ASP A 26 -14.84 -11.57 -3.88
CA ASP A 26 -16.25 -11.67 -4.19
C ASP A 26 -17.05 -10.66 -3.35
N ASN A 27 -17.54 -9.63 -4.00
CA ASN A 27 -18.38 -8.60 -3.41
C ASN A 27 -19.86 -8.78 -3.77
N SER A 28 -20.31 -10.00 -4.05
CA SER A 28 -21.74 -10.30 -4.25
C SER A 28 -22.56 -9.92 -3.01
N ARG A 29 -23.78 -9.40 -3.23
CA ARG A 29 -24.63 -8.82 -2.17
C ARG A 29 -25.08 -9.84 -1.12
N LYS A 30 -25.18 -11.12 -1.48
CA LYS A 30 -25.60 -12.18 -0.56
C LYS A 30 -24.51 -12.39 0.49
N ILE A 31 -24.89 -12.38 1.77
CA ILE A 31 -23.99 -12.66 2.89
C ILE A 31 -23.95 -14.15 3.25
N TYR A 32 -22.82 -14.57 3.82
CA TYR A 32 -22.69 -15.85 4.50
C TYR A 32 -23.17 -15.74 5.95
N PRO A 33 -23.44 -16.89 6.64
CA PRO A 33 -23.99 -16.85 8.01
C PRO A 33 -23.15 -16.09 9.03
N ASP A 34 -21.82 -16.02 8.84
CA ASP A 34 -20.85 -15.36 9.69
C ASP A 34 -20.50 -13.92 9.23
N GLU A 35 -21.33 -13.37 8.35
CA GLU A 35 -21.09 -12.02 7.78
C GLU A 35 -22.21 -11.04 8.15
N LEU A 36 -21.87 -9.76 8.01
CA LEU A 36 -22.78 -8.65 8.17
C LEU A 36 -22.66 -7.73 6.95
N ARG A 37 -23.78 -7.23 6.44
CA ARG A 37 -23.79 -6.25 5.33
C ARG A 37 -24.10 -4.86 5.85
N LEU A 38 -23.31 -3.91 5.35
CA LEU A 38 -23.47 -2.48 5.60
C LEU A 38 -24.00 -1.79 4.33
N SER A 39 -25.01 -0.94 4.47
CA SER A 39 -25.31 0.10 3.48
C SER A 39 -24.28 1.23 3.65
N VAL A 40 -23.42 1.43 2.65
CA VAL A 40 -22.27 2.34 2.75
C VAL A 40 -22.71 3.78 2.48
N MET A 41 -22.24 4.68 3.31
CA MET A 41 -22.51 6.13 3.22
C MET A 41 -21.27 6.92 2.85
N ARG A 42 -20.10 6.51 3.37
CA ARG A 42 -18.84 7.23 3.22
C ARG A 42 -17.68 6.25 3.26
N ILE A 43 -16.68 6.50 2.43
CA ILE A 43 -15.40 5.82 2.49
C ILE A 43 -14.30 6.84 2.75
N HIS A 44 -13.31 6.45 3.55
CA HIS A 44 -12.06 7.16 3.72
C HIS A 44 -10.99 6.43 2.91
N LEU A 45 -10.19 7.17 2.17
CA LEU A 45 -9.03 6.65 1.45
C LEU A 45 -7.78 7.04 2.24
N GLU A 46 -6.90 6.10 2.46
CA GLU A 46 -5.60 6.40 3.04
C GLU A 46 -4.89 7.52 2.26
N GLY A 47 -4.18 8.40 2.97
CA GLY A 47 -3.68 9.68 2.44
C GLY A 47 -2.83 9.55 1.18
N THR A 48 -1.91 8.57 1.15
CA THR A 48 -1.04 8.31 -0.01
C THR A 48 -1.85 7.88 -1.23
N SER A 49 -2.86 7.03 -1.02
CA SER A 49 -3.76 6.56 -2.07
C SER A 49 -4.59 7.69 -2.65
N PHE A 50 -5.21 8.49 -1.79
CA PHE A 50 -6.01 9.62 -2.21
C PHE A 50 -5.21 10.63 -3.02
N LYS A 51 -4.03 11.00 -2.53
CA LYS A 51 -3.12 11.93 -3.20
C LYS A 51 -2.62 11.39 -4.55
N GLN A 52 -2.29 10.10 -4.62
CA GLN A 52 -1.88 9.46 -5.87
C GLN A 52 -3.01 9.54 -6.92
N ILE A 53 -4.26 9.18 -6.55
CA ILE A 53 -5.40 9.25 -7.43
C ILE A 53 -5.65 10.69 -7.91
N CYS A 54 -5.68 11.66 -6.99
CA CYS A 54 -5.88 13.06 -7.32
C CYS A 54 -4.82 13.60 -8.29
N THR A 55 -3.55 13.25 -8.07
CA THR A 55 -2.43 13.69 -8.91
C THR A 55 -2.50 13.07 -10.30
N GLU A 56 -2.80 11.78 -10.40
CA GLU A 56 -2.88 11.06 -11.68
C GLU A 56 -3.91 11.69 -12.63
N VAL A 57 -5.02 12.18 -12.09
CA VAL A 57 -6.10 12.79 -12.88
C VAL A 57 -6.13 14.32 -12.82
N ASN A 58 -5.06 14.97 -12.38
CA ASN A 58 -4.92 16.43 -12.26
C ASN A 58 -6.05 17.07 -11.43
N ASN A 59 -6.44 16.44 -10.31
CA ASN A 59 -7.51 16.89 -9.41
C ASN A 59 -8.88 17.08 -10.11
N ASN A 60 -9.14 16.38 -11.19
CA ASN A 60 -10.46 16.39 -11.81
C ASN A 60 -11.39 15.47 -11.04
N GLU A 61 -12.41 16.03 -10.39
CA GLU A 61 -13.30 15.30 -9.48
C GLU A 61 -14.01 14.12 -10.15
N GLU A 62 -14.54 14.29 -11.36
CA GLU A 62 -15.23 13.22 -12.07
C GLU A 62 -14.27 12.06 -12.43
N LYS A 63 -13.03 12.38 -12.78
CA LYS A 63 -12.01 11.36 -13.02
C LYS A 63 -11.53 10.70 -11.74
N ILE A 64 -11.50 11.42 -10.59
CA ILE A 64 -11.22 10.83 -9.27
C ILE A 64 -12.30 9.79 -8.94
N LYS A 65 -13.59 10.18 -9.07
CA LYS A 65 -14.71 9.27 -8.85
C LYS A 65 -14.62 8.03 -9.75
N GLN A 66 -14.37 8.24 -11.05
CA GLN A 66 -14.21 7.14 -11.99
C GLN A 66 -13.07 6.20 -11.61
N LYS A 67 -11.91 6.73 -11.19
CA LYS A 67 -10.76 5.93 -10.81
C LYS A 67 -11.03 5.07 -9.57
N ILE A 68 -11.70 5.64 -8.56
CA ILE A 68 -12.13 4.89 -7.37
C ILE A 68 -13.09 3.76 -7.77
N MET A 69 -14.10 4.08 -8.62
CA MET A 69 -15.04 3.07 -9.13
C MET A 69 -14.33 1.95 -9.87
N ASP A 70 -13.39 2.27 -10.76
CA ASP A 70 -12.65 1.29 -11.55
C ASP A 70 -11.84 0.32 -10.67
N ILE A 71 -11.22 0.82 -9.59
CA ILE A 71 -10.51 -0.04 -8.62
C ILE A 71 -11.49 -1.02 -7.98
N VAL A 72 -12.63 -0.53 -7.49
CA VAL A 72 -13.62 -1.35 -6.79
C VAL A 72 -14.27 -2.37 -7.73
N ILE A 73 -14.64 -1.98 -8.94
CA ILE A 73 -15.23 -2.89 -9.94
C ILE A 73 -14.28 -4.03 -10.28
N ARG A 74 -13.00 -3.71 -10.51
CA ARG A 74 -12.00 -4.73 -10.89
C ARG A 74 -11.64 -5.67 -9.75
N ARG A 75 -11.56 -5.15 -8.52
CA ARG A 75 -11.02 -5.89 -7.38
C ARG A 75 -12.06 -6.38 -6.38
N GLY A 76 -13.30 -5.92 -6.45
CA GLY A 76 -14.35 -6.21 -5.46
C GLY A 76 -14.05 -5.63 -4.07
N LYS A 77 -13.09 -4.71 -3.99
CA LYS A 77 -12.58 -4.04 -2.79
C LYS A 77 -11.89 -2.73 -3.15
N LEU A 78 -11.77 -1.81 -2.21
CA LEU A 78 -10.94 -0.62 -2.41
C LEU A 78 -9.52 -0.90 -1.91
N HIS A 79 -8.68 -1.32 -2.82
CA HIS A 79 -7.26 -1.53 -2.59
C HIS A 79 -6.49 -0.97 -3.77
N ASN A 80 -5.88 0.19 -3.57
CA ASN A 80 -5.16 0.88 -4.63
C ASN A 80 -3.92 0.06 -5.06
N PRO A 81 -3.86 -0.40 -6.31
CA PRO A 81 -2.76 -1.25 -6.76
C PRO A 81 -1.42 -0.52 -6.86
N ILE A 82 -1.41 0.83 -6.81
CA ILE A 82 -0.20 1.64 -6.89
C ILE A 82 0.41 1.85 -5.51
N THR A 83 -0.40 2.17 -4.51
CA THR A 83 0.07 2.46 -3.15
C THR A 83 -0.01 1.28 -2.22
N ASP A 84 -0.71 0.22 -2.62
CA ASP A 84 -0.97 -1.00 -1.81
C ASP A 84 -1.74 -0.70 -0.52
N THR A 85 -2.58 0.34 -0.53
CA THR A 85 -3.35 0.80 0.62
C THR A 85 -4.85 0.80 0.34
N GLY A 86 -5.65 0.84 1.40
CA GLY A 86 -7.11 0.84 1.36
C GLY A 86 -7.70 2.09 1.98
N GLY A 87 -8.22 1.96 3.18
CA GLY A 87 -8.92 2.98 3.95
C GLY A 87 -9.99 2.37 4.82
N LEU A 88 -10.98 3.15 5.24
CA LEU A 88 -12.05 2.73 6.14
C LEU A 88 -13.43 3.01 5.52
N VAL A 89 -14.48 2.39 6.10
CA VAL A 89 -15.87 2.58 5.63
C VAL A 89 -16.82 2.86 6.78
N LEU A 90 -17.67 3.87 6.57
CA LEU A 90 -18.85 4.18 7.39
C LEU A 90 -20.10 3.68 6.68
N GLY A 91 -20.95 2.98 7.42
CA GLY A 91 -22.23 2.51 6.89
C GLY A 91 -23.27 2.29 7.98
N ILE A 92 -24.45 1.87 7.54
CA ILE A 92 -25.56 1.45 8.40
C ILE A 92 -25.70 -0.06 8.28
N VAL A 93 -25.82 -0.76 9.38
CA VAL A 93 -26.07 -2.20 9.41
C VAL A 93 -27.38 -2.48 8.69
N GLU A 94 -27.33 -3.27 7.61
CA GLU A 94 -28.49 -3.62 6.79
C GLU A 94 -28.99 -5.05 7.10
N GLU A 95 -28.06 -6.00 7.22
CA GLU A 95 -28.36 -7.40 7.45
C GLU A 95 -27.24 -8.05 8.27
N ILE A 96 -27.60 -8.95 9.17
CA ILE A 96 -26.67 -9.70 10.02
C ILE A 96 -26.93 -11.20 9.82
N GLY A 97 -25.90 -11.96 9.54
CA GLY A 97 -25.99 -13.41 9.40
C GLY A 97 -26.26 -14.12 10.73
N ASP A 98 -26.92 -15.26 10.68
CA ASP A 98 -27.40 -15.99 11.87
C ASP A 98 -26.27 -16.51 12.77
N GLU A 99 -25.08 -16.68 12.22
CA GLU A 99 -23.90 -17.18 12.95
C GLU A 99 -22.85 -16.06 13.21
N TYR A 100 -23.20 -14.81 12.90
CA TYR A 100 -22.29 -13.66 13.09
C TYR A 100 -22.01 -13.44 14.58
N TYR A 101 -20.74 -13.41 14.98
CA TYR A 101 -20.35 -13.11 16.36
C TYR A 101 -20.57 -11.62 16.66
N ASN A 102 -21.59 -11.31 17.43
CA ASN A 102 -22.08 -9.96 17.70
C ASN A 102 -22.01 -9.59 19.19
N PRO A 103 -20.80 -9.40 19.76
CA PRO A 103 -20.65 -9.11 21.19
C PRO A 103 -21.15 -7.71 21.56
N LYS A 104 -21.24 -6.79 20.61
CA LYS A 104 -21.74 -5.41 20.81
C LYS A 104 -23.25 -5.28 20.68
N GLY A 105 -23.95 -6.36 20.32
CA GLY A 105 -25.40 -6.36 20.14
C GLY A 105 -25.89 -5.46 19.02
N LEU A 106 -25.10 -5.35 17.93
CA LEU A 106 -25.45 -4.57 16.75
C LEU A 106 -26.76 -5.09 16.15
N LYS A 107 -27.55 -4.20 15.60
CA LYS A 107 -28.82 -4.47 14.95
C LYS A 107 -28.97 -3.67 13.65
N PRO A 108 -29.82 -4.11 12.71
CA PRO A 108 -30.15 -3.32 11.54
C PRO A 108 -30.58 -1.91 11.93
N GLY A 109 -30.03 -0.93 11.23
CA GLY A 109 -30.20 0.50 11.50
C GLY A 109 -29.07 1.15 12.31
N ASP A 110 -28.21 0.37 12.97
CA ASP A 110 -27.06 0.92 13.69
C ASP A 110 -26.03 1.51 12.72
N ARG A 111 -25.53 2.70 13.08
CA ARG A 111 -24.48 3.38 12.33
C ARG A 111 -23.12 2.95 12.84
N VAL A 112 -22.27 2.43 11.94
CA VAL A 112 -20.99 1.84 12.33
C VAL A 112 -19.87 2.23 11.37
N ILE A 113 -18.65 2.29 11.88
CA ILE A 113 -17.42 2.29 11.08
C ILE A 113 -16.84 0.88 11.14
N CYS A 114 -16.60 0.30 9.96
CA CYS A 114 -15.80 -0.91 9.86
C CYS A 114 -14.32 -0.52 9.93
N ASN A 115 -13.71 -0.86 11.05
CA ASN A 115 -12.32 -0.56 11.36
C ASN A 115 -11.39 -1.66 10.86
N ALA A 116 -11.61 -2.06 9.62
CA ALA A 116 -10.76 -2.96 8.88
C ALA A 116 -10.41 -2.28 7.55
N SER A 117 -9.17 -2.43 7.12
CA SER A 117 -8.75 -1.85 5.86
C SER A 117 -9.66 -2.27 4.71
N LEU A 118 -10.13 -1.32 3.92
CA LEU A 118 -10.89 -1.57 2.68
C LEU A 118 -10.13 -2.46 1.69
N ALA A 119 -8.83 -2.67 1.90
CA ALA A 119 -8.06 -3.69 1.19
C ALA A 119 -8.49 -5.13 1.51
N SER A 120 -9.20 -5.35 2.62
CA SER A 120 -9.70 -6.67 3.06
C SER A 120 -11.23 -6.79 3.06
N VAL A 121 -11.95 -5.68 2.86
CA VAL A 121 -13.41 -5.61 2.93
C VAL A 121 -14.02 -5.74 1.54
N PRO A 122 -14.88 -6.74 1.27
CA PRO A 122 -15.68 -6.77 0.05
C PRO A 122 -16.54 -5.52 -0.06
N LEU A 123 -16.36 -4.76 -1.14
CA LEU A 123 -17.00 -3.46 -1.35
C LEU A 123 -17.64 -3.38 -2.73
N HIS A 124 -18.84 -2.85 -2.78
CA HIS A 124 -19.52 -2.47 -4.00
C HIS A 124 -19.98 -1.03 -3.91
N ILE A 125 -19.63 -0.22 -4.90
CA ILE A 125 -20.04 1.18 -5.01
C ILE A 125 -20.96 1.32 -6.21
N GLU A 126 -22.15 1.84 -5.99
CA GLU A 126 -23.14 2.13 -7.04
C GLU A 126 -22.91 3.54 -7.59
N ASN A 127 -22.61 4.50 -6.71
CA ASN A 127 -22.42 5.89 -7.06
C ASN A 127 -21.50 6.61 -6.07
N ILE A 128 -20.74 7.59 -6.57
CA ILE A 128 -19.95 8.53 -5.75
C ILE A 128 -20.54 9.92 -5.93
N LYS A 129 -21.16 10.45 -4.88
CA LYS A 129 -21.83 11.76 -4.90
C LYS A 129 -20.83 12.91 -4.94
N SER A 130 -19.87 12.91 -4.02
CA SER A 130 -18.89 13.99 -3.88
C SER A 130 -17.59 13.50 -3.25
N ILE A 131 -16.54 14.30 -3.41
CA ILE A 131 -15.23 14.09 -2.82
C ILE A 131 -14.99 15.12 -1.72
N ASP A 132 -14.57 14.65 -0.55
CA ASP A 132 -14.13 15.47 0.57
C ASP A 132 -12.59 15.49 0.55
N TYR A 133 -12.05 16.61 0.10
CA TYR A 133 -10.60 16.80 -0.02
C TYR A 133 -9.93 17.13 1.32
N VAL A 134 -10.69 17.53 2.35
CA VAL A 134 -10.15 17.83 3.68
C VAL A 134 -9.70 16.57 4.38
N PHE A 135 -10.59 15.57 4.34
CA PHE A 135 -10.40 14.33 5.08
C PHE A 135 -10.13 13.12 4.19
N ASN A 136 -9.78 13.32 2.90
CA ASN A 136 -9.52 12.23 1.94
C ASN A 136 -10.68 11.23 1.82
N GLN A 137 -11.90 11.72 1.70
CA GLN A 137 -13.08 10.88 1.75
C GLN A 137 -13.97 11.05 0.52
N ALA A 138 -14.84 10.06 0.31
CA ALA A 138 -15.89 10.14 -0.69
C ALA A 138 -17.25 9.79 -0.06
N ILE A 139 -18.27 10.58 -0.39
CA ILE A 139 -19.66 10.26 -0.07
C ILE A 139 -20.18 9.34 -1.15
N VAL A 140 -20.61 8.15 -0.77
CA VAL A 140 -20.93 7.07 -1.72
C VAL A 140 -22.26 6.42 -1.40
N GLU A 141 -22.78 5.68 -2.37
CA GLU A 141 -23.90 4.75 -2.25
C GLU A 141 -23.39 3.37 -2.67
N GLY A 142 -23.75 2.34 -1.90
CA GLY A 142 -23.32 0.98 -2.15
C GLY A 142 -23.44 0.11 -0.91
N TYR A 143 -22.71 -0.99 -0.88
CA TYR A 143 -22.65 -1.88 0.28
C TYR A 143 -21.25 -2.43 0.51
N ALA A 144 -20.99 -2.80 1.75
CA ALA A 144 -19.78 -3.50 2.17
C ALA A 144 -20.15 -4.72 3.00
N ILE A 145 -19.28 -5.71 3.03
CA ILE A 145 -19.49 -6.94 3.78
C ILE A 145 -18.38 -7.07 4.82
N ALA A 146 -18.79 -7.12 6.08
CA ALA A 146 -17.90 -7.36 7.22
C ALA A 146 -18.08 -8.79 7.72
N HIS A 147 -16.97 -9.48 8.00
CA HIS A 147 -17.00 -10.75 8.70
C HIS A 147 -16.76 -10.53 10.20
N ASP A 148 -17.04 -11.53 11.01
CA ASP A 148 -17.07 -11.44 12.47
C ASP A 148 -15.70 -11.13 13.15
N ASN A 149 -14.60 -11.27 12.42
CA ASN A 149 -13.27 -10.85 12.91
C ASN A 149 -12.96 -9.37 12.68
N MET A 150 -13.82 -8.65 11.96
CA MET A 150 -13.64 -7.22 11.71
C MET A 150 -14.23 -6.43 12.89
N GLN A 151 -13.46 -5.45 13.36
CA GLN A 151 -13.95 -4.57 14.41
C GLN A 151 -14.94 -3.56 13.82
N LEU A 152 -16.15 -3.52 14.39
CA LEU A 152 -17.15 -2.50 14.09
C LEU A 152 -17.25 -1.53 15.25
N ILE A 153 -17.12 -0.23 14.97
CA ILE A 153 -17.23 0.85 15.94
C ILE A 153 -18.59 1.50 15.76
N GLN A 154 -19.42 1.46 16.80
CA GLN A 154 -20.72 2.12 16.78
C GLN A 154 -20.55 3.64 16.89
N VAL A 155 -21.21 4.38 16.00
CA VAL A 155 -21.09 5.85 15.91
C VAL A 155 -22.28 6.50 16.57
N GLU A 156 -22.03 7.28 17.62
CA GLU A 156 -23.05 8.05 18.32
C GLU A 156 -23.63 9.17 17.43
N GLU A 157 -24.89 9.53 17.67
CA GLU A 157 -25.52 10.65 16.99
C GLU A 157 -24.81 11.97 17.32
N GLY A 158 -24.58 12.82 16.31
CA GLY A 158 -23.86 14.09 16.46
C GLY A 158 -22.33 13.98 16.40
N MET A 159 -21.76 12.77 16.30
CA MET A 159 -20.32 12.61 16.12
C MET A 159 -19.86 13.15 14.75
N PRO A 160 -18.79 13.96 14.68
CA PRO A 160 -18.21 14.41 13.41
C PRO A 160 -17.49 13.23 12.71
N VAL A 161 -18.25 12.53 11.87
CA VAL A 161 -17.80 11.26 11.25
C VAL A 161 -16.63 11.41 10.31
N GLU A 162 -16.49 12.59 9.69
CA GLU A 162 -15.37 12.93 8.80
C GLU A 162 -14.05 12.88 9.58
N LEU A 163 -14.02 13.58 10.69
CA LEU A 163 -12.86 13.63 11.59
C LEU A 163 -12.62 12.26 12.23
N LEU A 164 -13.69 11.55 12.62
CA LEU A 164 -13.56 10.22 13.24
C LEU A 164 -12.96 9.20 12.28
N LEU A 165 -13.45 9.12 11.04
CA LEU A 165 -12.87 8.24 10.01
C LEU A 165 -11.40 8.55 9.76
N PHE A 166 -11.07 9.84 9.63
CA PHE A 166 -9.69 10.28 9.44
C PHE A 166 -8.80 9.89 10.62
N THR A 167 -9.27 10.18 11.85
CA THR A 167 -8.51 9.88 13.07
C THR A 167 -8.28 8.38 13.24
N LEU A 168 -9.28 7.55 12.99
CA LEU A 168 -9.16 6.09 13.08
C LEU A 168 -8.17 5.48 12.07
N ASP A 169 -8.04 6.05 10.88
CA ASP A 169 -7.06 5.60 9.89
C ASP A 169 -5.62 5.95 10.31
N GLU A 170 -5.44 7.14 10.86
CA GLU A 170 -4.12 7.63 11.31
C GLU A 170 -3.71 7.11 12.71
N SER A 171 -4.62 6.56 13.47
CA SER A 171 -4.60 6.57 14.91
C SER A 171 -4.00 5.38 15.64
N GLY A 172 -3.75 4.29 14.98
CA GLY A 172 -3.07 3.16 15.65
C GLY A 172 -1.77 3.60 16.32
N THR A 173 -1.17 4.66 15.84
CA THR A 173 0.08 5.25 16.34
C THR A 173 -0.16 6.37 17.36
N VAL A 174 -1.30 7.06 17.32
CA VAL A 174 -1.60 8.19 18.22
C VAL A 174 -1.69 7.72 19.67
N MET A 175 -2.40 6.63 19.94
CA MET A 175 -2.45 6.02 21.27
C MET A 175 -1.08 5.48 21.71
N ARG A 176 -0.29 4.93 20.78
CA ARG A 176 1.09 4.50 21.07
C ARG A 176 1.96 5.67 21.50
N LEU A 177 1.82 6.82 20.85
CA LEU A 177 2.51 8.04 21.26
C LEU A 177 2.13 8.44 22.69
N ASP A 178 0.84 8.43 23.04
CA ASP A 178 0.38 8.73 24.40
C ASP A 178 1.07 7.85 25.45
N GLN A 179 1.22 6.56 25.16
CA GLN A 179 1.91 5.62 26.06
C GLN A 179 3.42 5.86 26.18
N LEU A 180 4.06 6.40 25.14
CA LEU A 180 5.50 6.69 25.16
C LEU A 180 5.87 7.96 25.91
N ILE A 181 4.91 8.87 26.14
CA ILE A 181 5.14 10.12 26.85
C ILE A 181 5.18 9.85 28.36
N ASP A 182 6.32 10.19 29.00
CA ASP A 182 6.53 10.09 30.45
C ASP A 182 7.17 11.39 30.99
N LYS A 183 8.50 11.52 30.86
CA LYS A 183 9.27 12.64 31.43
C LYS A 183 9.85 13.58 30.37
N GLN A 184 9.52 13.36 29.12
CA GLN A 184 10.02 14.18 28.01
C GLN A 184 9.42 15.59 28.09
N THR A 185 10.23 16.59 27.70
CA THR A 185 9.83 18.00 27.70
C THR A 185 9.94 18.65 26.32
N ARG A 186 10.69 18.06 25.41
CA ARG A 186 10.94 18.60 24.06
C ARG A 186 10.53 17.60 22.99
N PHE A 187 9.57 17.99 22.17
CA PHE A 187 8.94 17.14 21.18
C PHE A 187 9.10 17.73 19.79
N LEU A 188 9.38 16.87 18.82
CA LEU A 188 9.42 17.20 17.39
C LEU A 188 8.42 16.36 16.63
N ILE A 189 7.59 17.00 15.82
CA ILE A 189 6.71 16.32 14.87
C ILE A 189 7.15 16.70 13.46
N VAL A 190 7.46 15.73 12.62
CA VAL A 190 7.81 15.91 11.22
C VAL A 190 6.76 15.24 10.35
N GLY A 191 6.06 16.00 9.52
CA GLY A 191 5.00 15.48 8.70
C GLY A 191 4.73 16.30 7.43
N ASN A 192 3.86 15.76 6.59
CA ASN A 192 3.41 16.39 5.34
C ASN A 192 1.88 16.60 5.28
N ASN A 193 1.18 16.33 6.37
CA ASN A 193 -0.24 16.62 6.53
C ASN A 193 -0.48 17.36 7.85
N MET A 194 -1.06 18.56 7.78
CA MET A 194 -1.25 19.39 8.98
C MET A 194 -2.27 18.79 9.94
N ILE A 195 -3.31 18.11 9.46
CA ILE A 195 -4.30 17.48 10.34
C ILE A 195 -3.66 16.35 11.15
N THR A 196 -2.87 15.49 10.47
CA THR A 196 -2.09 14.43 11.12
C THR A 196 -1.13 15.02 12.15
N ASN A 197 -0.35 16.06 11.78
CA ASN A 197 0.56 16.73 12.71
C ASN A 197 -0.19 17.30 13.93
N LEU A 198 -1.39 17.88 13.73
CA LEU A 198 -2.23 18.41 14.81
C LEU A 198 -2.71 17.30 15.75
N LEU A 199 -3.14 16.15 15.23
CA LEU A 199 -3.58 15.05 16.08
C LEU A 199 -2.44 14.55 16.98
N PHE A 200 -1.25 14.32 16.42
CA PHE A 200 -0.08 13.95 17.22
C PHE A 200 0.32 15.03 18.22
N GLY A 201 0.35 16.28 17.78
CA GLY A 201 0.64 17.41 18.65
C GLY A 201 -0.36 17.59 19.77
N TYR A 202 -1.65 17.43 19.47
CA TYR A 202 -2.72 17.51 20.45
C TYR A 202 -2.56 16.47 21.56
N VAL A 203 -2.28 15.22 21.21
CA VAL A 203 -2.05 14.14 22.19
C VAL A 203 -0.85 14.44 23.07
N ILE A 204 0.25 14.96 22.52
CA ILE A 204 1.39 15.40 23.33
C ILE A 204 0.95 16.52 24.27
N ARG A 205 0.33 17.59 23.74
CA ARG A 205 -0.08 18.77 24.52
C ARG A 205 -1.05 18.42 25.65
N ARG A 206 -2.02 17.54 25.37
CA ARG A 206 -2.96 17.02 26.35
C ARG A 206 -2.27 16.38 27.54
N LYS A 207 -1.18 15.64 27.29
CA LYS A 207 -0.45 14.90 28.33
C LYS A 207 0.56 15.73 29.08
N VAL A 208 1.31 16.60 28.41
CA VAL A 208 2.40 17.38 29.03
C VAL A 208 1.99 18.79 29.46
N GLY A 209 0.81 19.24 29.09
CA GLY A 209 0.35 20.60 29.40
C GLY A 209 1.26 21.68 28.78
N LYS A 210 1.37 22.84 29.46
CA LYS A 210 2.17 23.98 28.98
C LYS A 210 3.67 23.85 29.24
N GLU A 211 4.09 22.87 30.01
CA GLU A 211 5.52 22.67 30.34
C GLU A 211 6.29 22.02 29.19
N GLY A 212 5.61 21.22 28.36
CA GLY A 212 6.20 20.62 27.18
C GLY A 212 6.38 21.62 26.03
N ARG A 213 7.49 21.52 25.32
CA ARG A 213 7.79 22.30 24.11
C ARG A 213 7.60 21.44 22.87
N ILE A 214 6.65 21.79 22.01
CA ILE A 214 6.27 21.02 20.83
C ILE A 214 6.62 21.84 19.57
N THR A 215 7.54 21.31 18.78
CA THR A 215 7.93 21.88 17.50
C THR A 215 7.35 21.03 16.37
N CYS A 216 6.68 21.67 15.42
CA CYS A 216 6.15 21.06 14.22
C CYS A 216 7.01 21.44 13.01
N VAL A 217 7.42 20.46 12.23
CA VAL A 217 8.00 20.64 10.90
C VAL A 217 7.02 20.11 9.88
N LEU A 218 6.50 21.00 9.05
CA LEU A 218 5.63 20.66 7.93
C LEU A 218 6.42 20.77 6.64
N ASP A 219 6.28 19.79 5.76
CA ASP A 219 6.93 19.84 4.46
C ASP A 219 6.46 21.06 3.66
N LYS A 220 7.41 21.92 3.27
CA LYS A 220 7.14 23.16 2.54
C LYS A 220 6.41 22.95 1.21
N ARG A 221 6.49 21.75 0.62
CA ARG A 221 5.85 21.41 -0.64
C ARG A 221 4.34 21.19 -0.48
N THR A 222 3.91 20.83 0.71
CA THR A 222 2.48 20.60 1.00
C THR A 222 1.81 21.85 1.57
N GLY A 223 2.54 22.71 2.25
CA GLY A 223 2.00 23.92 2.88
C GLY A 223 0.98 23.63 3.97
N ILE A 224 0.43 24.68 4.59
CA ILE A 224 -0.72 24.56 5.49
C ILE A 224 -1.97 24.40 4.62
N GLN A 225 -2.57 23.21 4.65
CA GLN A 225 -3.68 22.85 3.77
C GLN A 225 -5.05 23.17 4.35
N ILE A 226 -5.14 23.34 5.67
CA ILE A 226 -6.38 23.57 6.37
C ILE A 226 -6.33 24.87 7.17
N THR A 227 -7.36 25.68 7.03
CA THR A 227 -7.50 26.96 7.76
C THR A 227 -8.97 27.23 8.08
N GLY A 228 -9.22 28.24 8.90
CA GLY A 228 -10.56 28.66 9.27
C GLY A 228 -11.13 27.91 10.47
N GLY A 229 -12.33 28.26 10.89
CA GLY A 229 -12.93 27.72 12.10
C GLY A 229 -12.05 27.96 13.33
N GLY A 230 -11.88 26.92 14.12
CA GLY A 230 -11.00 26.91 15.29
C GLY A 230 -9.55 26.48 15.02
N ILE A 231 -9.20 26.15 13.76
CA ILE A 231 -7.90 25.54 13.42
C ILE A 231 -6.72 26.43 13.82
N ASP A 232 -6.78 27.73 13.54
CA ASP A 232 -5.68 28.66 13.88
C ASP A 232 -5.49 28.73 15.41
N ARG A 233 -6.59 28.67 16.17
CA ARG A 233 -6.56 28.58 17.63
C ARG A 233 -5.93 27.26 18.07
N LEU A 234 -6.34 26.15 17.50
CA LEU A 234 -5.78 24.83 17.82
C LEU A 234 -4.29 24.75 17.53
N LEU A 235 -3.84 25.27 16.39
CA LEU A 235 -2.42 25.34 16.04
C LEU A 235 -1.60 26.10 17.09
N ALA A 236 -2.13 27.26 17.54
CA ALA A 236 -1.46 28.09 18.55
C ALA A 236 -1.49 27.46 19.97
N GLU A 237 -2.53 26.69 20.29
CA GLU A 237 -2.64 25.97 21.57
C GLU A 237 -1.73 24.74 21.61
N VAL A 238 -1.57 24.05 20.48
CA VAL A 238 -0.82 22.79 20.39
C VAL A 238 0.67 23.02 20.24
N PHE A 239 1.09 23.85 19.29
CA PHE A 239 2.51 24.02 18.93
C PHE A 239 3.12 25.29 19.50
N ASP A 240 4.33 25.17 20.02
CA ASP A 240 5.15 26.33 20.40
C ASP A 240 5.87 26.93 19.18
N GLN A 241 6.20 26.09 18.20
CA GLN A 241 6.85 26.49 16.94
C GLN A 241 6.34 25.65 15.77
N ILE A 242 6.12 26.30 14.64
CA ILE A 242 5.78 25.66 13.37
C ILE A 242 6.76 26.13 12.32
N HIS A 243 7.45 25.19 11.66
CA HIS A 243 8.39 25.44 10.59
C HIS A 243 7.91 24.78 9.30
N SER A 244 7.92 25.55 8.20
CA SER A 244 7.69 25.01 6.86
C SER A 244 9.05 24.80 6.19
N LEU A 245 9.51 23.55 6.09
CA LEU A 245 10.85 23.19 5.64
C LEU A 245 10.80 22.09 4.57
N ASP A 246 11.88 21.95 3.82
CA ASP A 246 12.08 20.80 2.95
C ASP A 246 12.55 19.62 3.80
N ILE A 247 11.64 18.68 4.07
CA ILE A 247 11.94 17.53 4.95
C ILE A 247 12.91 16.51 4.33
N LEU A 248 13.24 16.65 3.04
CA LEU A 248 14.28 15.85 2.37
C LEU A 248 15.66 16.54 2.38
N LYS A 249 15.76 17.71 3.03
CA LYS A 249 17.02 18.42 3.23
C LYS A 249 17.35 18.51 4.73
N PRO A 250 17.77 17.41 5.35
CA PRO A 250 17.91 17.34 6.82
C PRO A 250 18.86 18.37 7.39
N MET A 251 19.98 18.70 6.70
CA MET A 251 20.95 19.67 7.20
C MET A 251 20.37 21.09 7.22
N GLU A 252 19.62 21.49 6.19
CA GLU A 252 18.91 22.80 6.17
C GLU A 252 17.87 22.87 7.29
N ALA A 253 17.15 21.76 7.52
CA ALA A 253 16.15 21.68 8.58
C ALA A 253 16.79 21.77 9.98
N LEU A 254 17.89 21.07 10.23
CA LEU A 254 18.59 21.10 11.52
C LEU A 254 19.18 22.48 11.84
N GLU A 255 19.71 23.18 10.83
CA GLU A 255 20.20 24.55 10.99
C GLU A 255 19.07 25.49 11.43
N LYS A 256 17.89 25.41 10.79
CA LYS A 256 16.73 26.24 11.13
C LYS A 256 16.07 25.86 12.45
N LEU A 257 16.15 24.61 12.86
CA LEU A 257 15.66 24.12 14.15
C LEU A 257 16.58 24.46 15.31
N ASN A 258 17.74 25.03 15.05
CA ASN A 258 18.80 25.28 16.02
C ASN A 258 19.28 23.97 16.67
N ALA A 259 20.24 23.31 16.04
CA ALA A 259 20.73 21.96 16.40
C ALA A 259 21.21 21.79 17.86
N GLU A 260 21.45 22.87 18.59
CA GLU A 260 21.78 22.85 20.03
C GLU A 260 20.61 22.41 20.91
N SER A 261 19.37 22.46 20.38
CA SER A 261 18.15 22.06 21.08
C SER A 261 17.64 20.72 20.59
N LEU A 262 18.30 19.63 20.98
CA LEU A 262 17.91 18.29 20.60
C LEU A 262 16.64 17.84 21.35
N PHE A 263 15.79 17.09 20.67
CA PHE A 263 14.48 16.67 21.16
C PHE A 263 14.55 15.35 21.94
N ASP A 264 13.71 15.22 22.97
CA ASP A 264 13.61 14.00 23.79
C ASP A 264 12.86 12.88 23.06
N LEU A 265 11.76 13.26 22.40
CA LEU A 265 10.92 12.38 21.61
C LEU A 265 10.55 13.07 20.31
N SER A 266 10.76 12.38 19.20
CA SER A 266 10.35 12.86 17.87
C SER A 266 9.41 11.86 17.19
N VAL A 267 8.44 12.38 16.44
CA VAL A 267 7.48 11.63 15.66
C VAL A 267 7.69 11.93 14.19
N ASN A 268 7.89 10.90 13.39
CA ASN A 268 7.81 11.01 11.94
C ASN A 268 6.45 10.48 11.48
N CYS A 269 5.59 11.37 11.03
CA CYS A 269 4.30 11.07 10.42
C CYS A 269 4.25 11.49 8.95
N ALA A 270 5.41 11.76 8.34
CA ALA A 270 5.51 12.08 6.93
C ALA A 270 5.39 10.81 6.08
N GLU A 271 4.50 10.85 5.09
CA GLU A 271 4.35 9.80 4.07
C GLU A 271 5.39 9.98 2.95
N ILE A 272 6.63 10.30 3.30
CA ILE A 272 7.71 10.63 2.37
C ILE A 272 8.98 9.92 2.84
N PRO A 273 9.44 8.88 2.11
CA PRO A 273 10.71 8.22 2.42
C PRO A 273 11.88 9.19 2.37
N GLY A 274 12.78 9.08 3.35
CA GLY A 274 13.93 9.99 3.51
C GLY A 274 13.69 11.12 4.51
N ALA A 275 12.44 11.38 4.90
CA ALA A 275 12.10 12.35 5.94
C ALA A 275 12.55 11.91 7.34
N GLU A 276 12.81 10.62 7.55
CA GLU A 276 13.25 10.01 8.80
C GLU A 276 14.55 10.61 9.32
N THR A 277 15.43 11.02 8.41
CA THR A 277 16.75 11.55 8.73
C THR A 277 16.69 12.77 9.66
N ILE A 278 15.70 13.65 9.50
CA ILE A 278 15.53 14.81 10.39
C ILE A 278 15.28 14.33 11.83
N ASN A 279 14.35 13.38 12.01
CA ASN A 279 14.02 12.85 13.33
C ASN A 279 15.23 12.19 14.00
N LEU A 280 15.99 11.38 13.26
CA LEU A 280 17.17 10.68 13.79
C LEU A 280 18.25 11.67 14.24
N LEU A 281 18.52 12.70 13.43
CA LEU A 281 19.56 13.67 13.73
C LEU A 281 19.14 14.69 14.81
N ALA A 282 17.88 15.12 14.82
CA ALA A 282 17.35 16.08 15.77
C ALA A 282 17.08 15.48 17.16
N THR A 283 16.90 14.17 17.28
CA THR A 283 16.67 13.50 18.56
C THR A 283 17.98 13.35 19.35
N ARG A 284 17.96 13.63 20.64
CA ARG A 284 19.12 13.54 21.51
C ARG A 284 19.59 12.10 21.74
N ASN A 285 20.80 11.93 22.24
CA ASN A 285 21.30 10.64 22.68
C ASN A 285 20.36 10.02 23.73
N GLY A 286 20.00 8.76 23.56
CA GLY A 286 19.04 8.04 24.40
C GLY A 286 17.59 8.47 24.23
N GLY A 287 17.31 9.39 23.29
CA GLY A 287 15.96 9.81 22.96
C GLY A 287 15.16 8.78 22.18
N THR A 288 13.88 9.07 21.95
CA THR A 288 12.96 8.17 21.27
C THR A 288 12.52 8.75 19.93
N VAL A 289 12.52 7.93 18.88
CA VAL A 289 11.93 8.25 17.57
C VAL A 289 10.77 7.29 17.31
N LEU A 290 9.57 7.84 17.08
CA LEU A 290 8.38 7.11 16.68
C LEU A 290 8.13 7.31 15.18
N PHE A 291 8.14 6.21 14.42
CA PHE A 291 7.74 6.19 13.02
C PHE A 291 6.25 5.84 12.94
N ALA A 292 5.44 6.83 12.59
CA ALA A 292 3.99 6.76 12.70
C ALA A 292 3.30 6.18 11.46
N ASN A 293 4.00 5.97 10.37
CA ASN A 293 3.44 5.38 9.15
C ASN A 293 4.29 4.23 8.61
N LEU A 294 3.73 3.46 7.67
CA LEU A 294 4.36 2.26 7.11
C LEU A 294 5.30 2.55 5.92
N ILE A 295 5.35 3.80 5.45
CA ILE A 295 6.11 4.19 4.25
C ILE A 295 7.55 4.61 4.60
N ASN A 296 7.93 4.51 5.87
CA ASN A 296 9.26 4.86 6.33
C ASN A 296 10.35 3.96 5.72
N ASN A 297 11.47 4.57 5.35
CA ASN A 297 12.65 3.81 4.98
C ASN A 297 13.42 3.41 6.25
N LEU A 298 13.00 2.34 6.89
CA LEU A 298 13.62 1.83 8.12
C LEU A 298 15.09 1.45 7.91
N ASN A 299 15.53 1.12 6.70
CA ASN A 299 16.93 0.86 6.41
C ASN A 299 17.79 2.11 6.63
N ILE A 300 17.33 3.28 6.19
CA ILE A 300 18.02 4.54 6.50
C ILE A 300 18.07 4.75 8.00
N ALA A 301 16.95 4.55 8.70
CA ALA A 301 16.87 4.72 10.13
C ALA A 301 17.85 3.82 10.92
N LEU A 302 18.10 2.60 10.43
CA LEU A 302 18.96 1.63 11.09
C LEU A 302 20.45 1.78 10.74
N TYR A 303 20.78 2.30 9.56
CA TYR A 303 22.16 2.29 9.04
C TYR A 303 22.78 3.67 8.84
N ILE A 304 22.09 4.75 9.22
CA ILE A 304 22.67 6.09 9.12
C ILE A 304 23.83 6.23 10.13
N THR A 305 25.03 6.40 9.61
CA THR A 305 26.26 6.43 10.42
C THR A 305 26.25 7.54 11.47
N GLU A 306 25.65 8.67 11.14
CA GLU A 306 25.59 9.87 11.98
C GLU A 306 24.71 9.69 13.22
N SER A 307 23.83 8.68 13.24
CA SER A 307 22.97 8.38 14.40
C SER A 307 23.42 7.18 15.23
N ILE A 308 24.38 6.39 14.74
CA ILE A 308 24.86 5.16 15.43
C ILE A 308 25.34 5.46 16.84
N SER A 309 26.00 6.61 17.08
CA SER A 309 26.51 6.99 18.40
C SER A 309 25.44 7.48 19.38
N LYS A 310 24.20 7.68 18.95
CA LYS A 310 23.14 8.31 19.76
C LYS A 310 22.35 7.33 20.64
N ASN A 311 22.51 6.04 20.48
CA ASN A 311 21.73 5.04 21.23
C ASN A 311 20.21 5.33 21.25
N LEU A 312 19.63 5.60 20.06
CA LEU A 312 18.23 5.97 19.93
C LEU A 312 17.28 4.79 20.22
N ASN A 313 16.16 5.08 20.88
CA ASN A 313 15.05 4.15 21.00
C ASN A 313 14.13 4.31 19.78
N LEU A 314 14.28 3.44 18.79
CA LEU A 314 13.44 3.46 17.59
C LEU A 314 12.16 2.66 17.86
N ARG A 315 11.01 3.27 17.55
CA ARG A 315 9.68 2.67 17.68
C ARG A 315 8.95 2.82 16.36
N SER A 316 8.26 1.77 15.95
CA SER A 316 7.37 1.81 14.80
C SER A 316 5.90 1.63 15.23
N ALA A 317 4.98 1.93 14.35
CA ALA A 317 3.57 1.61 14.52
C ALA A 317 3.40 0.08 14.51
N GLU A 318 3.32 -0.52 15.68
CA GLU A 318 3.16 -1.96 15.87
C GLU A 318 1.70 -2.28 16.18
N GLY A 319 0.86 -2.44 15.14
CA GLY A 319 -0.52 -2.86 15.28
C GLY A 319 -1.38 -1.96 16.19
N TYR A 320 -2.62 -2.34 16.34
CA TYR A 320 -3.58 -1.60 17.14
C TYR A 320 -3.53 -2.05 18.61
N LEU A 321 -3.53 -1.08 19.52
CA LEU A 321 -3.61 -1.34 20.96
C LEU A 321 -5.06 -1.67 21.35
N THR A 322 -5.24 -2.41 22.43
CA THR A 322 -6.58 -2.65 22.99
C THR A 322 -7.24 -1.33 23.38
N ASN A 323 -8.51 -1.14 23.00
CA ASN A 323 -9.32 0.06 23.25
C ASN A 323 -8.78 1.36 22.61
N TYR A 324 -8.04 1.24 21.49
CA TYR A 324 -7.60 2.44 20.77
C TYR A 324 -8.78 3.21 20.15
N ASP A 325 -9.86 2.52 19.79
CA ASP A 325 -11.10 3.11 19.28
C ASP A 325 -11.75 4.05 20.29
N ASP A 326 -11.82 3.68 21.58
CA ASP A 326 -12.32 4.55 22.63
C ASP A 326 -11.43 5.78 22.83
N PHE A 327 -10.12 5.59 22.74
CA PHE A 327 -9.14 6.69 22.81
C PHE A 327 -9.35 7.68 21.66
N ASP A 328 -9.51 7.19 20.44
CA ASP A 328 -9.70 8.03 19.27
C ASP A 328 -11.04 8.77 19.28
N VAL A 329 -12.11 8.09 19.66
CA VAL A 329 -13.42 8.72 19.87
C VAL A 329 -13.30 9.88 20.88
N GLN A 330 -12.52 9.70 21.95
CA GLN A 330 -12.29 10.74 22.94
C GLN A 330 -11.53 11.94 22.33
N ILE A 331 -10.45 11.70 21.58
CA ILE A 331 -9.69 12.76 20.89
C ILE A 331 -10.58 13.53 19.92
N VAL A 332 -11.42 12.83 19.15
CA VAL A 332 -12.38 13.46 18.24
C VAL A 332 -13.38 14.33 18.97
N LYS A 333 -13.96 13.86 20.08
CA LYS A 333 -14.89 14.65 20.91
C LYS A 333 -14.24 15.93 21.44
N GLU A 334 -12.98 15.84 21.88
CA GLU A 334 -12.23 16.97 22.43
C GLU A 334 -11.82 18.00 21.36
N THR A 335 -11.62 17.57 20.11
CA THR A 335 -11.13 18.44 19.03
C THR A 335 -12.21 18.87 18.03
N ALA A 336 -13.39 18.29 18.07
CA ALA A 336 -14.47 18.51 17.09
C ALA A 336 -14.76 20.00 16.82
N GLU A 337 -14.87 20.82 17.88
CA GLU A 337 -15.21 22.24 17.77
C GLU A 337 -14.21 23.05 16.92
N TYR A 338 -12.92 22.63 16.89
CA TYR A 338 -11.88 23.32 16.14
C TYR A 338 -11.99 23.06 14.63
N PHE A 339 -12.59 21.93 14.25
CA PHE A 339 -12.77 21.54 12.84
C PHE A 339 -14.12 22.01 12.25
N GLU A 340 -15.00 22.59 13.07
CA GLU A 340 -16.23 23.19 12.57
C GLU A 340 -15.91 24.34 11.60
N ASN A 341 -16.50 24.28 10.40
CA ASN A 341 -16.27 25.26 9.32
C ASN A 341 -14.81 25.36 8.83
N ALA A 342 -13.99 24.33 9.06
CA ALA A 342 -12.67 24.25 8.49
C ALA A 342 -12.76 24.12 6.95
N SER A 343 -11.88 24.80 6.22
CA SER A 343 -11.81 24.74 4.78
C SER A 343 -10.40 24.51 4.29
N LEU A 344 -10.28 23.79 3.15
CA LEU A 344 -9.02 23.67 2.44
C LEU A 344 -8.75 24.92 1.62
N HIS A 345 -7.60 25.55 1.85
CA HIS A 345 -7.02 26.45 0.87
C HIS A 345 -6.13 25.64 -0.08
N LYS A 346 -6.48 25.64 -1.38
CA LYS A 346 -5.55 25.19 -2.42
C LYS A 346 -4.33 26.11 -2.35
N ALA A 347 -3.20 25.59 -1.88
CA ALA A 347 -1.94 26.27 -2.11
C ALA A 347 -1.81 26.45 -3.62
N SER A 348 -1.69 27.69 -4.07
CA SER A 348 -1.45 28.01 -5.47
C SER A 348 -0.03 27.56 -5.80
N ASN A 349 0.12 26.33 -6.26
CA ASN A 349 1.39 25.81 -6.74
C ASN A 349 1.72 26.48 -8.07
N LYS A 350 2.49 27.55 -7.98
CA LYS A 350 3.34 28.03 -9.08
C LYS A 350 4.65 27.27 -8.99
N GLU A 351 4.91 26.52 -10.08
CA GLU A 351 6.21 25.92 -10.47
C GLU A 351 6.63 24.62 -9.79
N GLY A 352 6.67 23.54 -10.57
CA GLY A 352 7.67 22.47 -10.46
C GLY A 352 7.40 21.36 -9.45
N THR A 353 6.18 21.00 -9.14
CA THR A 353 5.89 19.81 -8.33
C THR A 353 5.92 18.55 -9.19
N GLU A 354 7.08 17.86 -9.23
CA GLU A 354 7.08 16.42 -9.42
C GLU A 354 6.14 15.82 -8.36
N SER A 355 5.20 14.97 -8.77
CA SER A 355 4.26 14.37 -7.83
C SER A 355 5.01 13.58 -6.75
N ILE A 356 4.51 13.59 -5.52
CA ILE A 356 5.12 12.85 -4.40
C ILE A 356 5.18 11.34 -4.72
N SER A 357 4.21 10.82 -5.47
CA SER A 357 4.28 9.44 -5.99
C SER A 357 5.48 9.25 -6.94
N MET A 358 5.85 10.28 -7.72
CA MET A 358 7.03 10.24 -8.57
C MET A 358 8.33 10.30 -7.74
N GLN A 359 8.38 11.10 -6.69
CA GLN A 359 9.54 11.12 -5.78
C GLN A 359 9.62 9.85 -4.94
N TYR A 360 8.49 9.34 -4.45
CA TYR A 360 8.42 8.06 -3.74
C TYR A 360 8.94 6.92 -4.61
N ASN A 361 8.44 6.81 -5.83
CA ASN A 361 8.87 5.78 -6.77
C ASN A 361 10.32 6.00 -7.23
N ARG A 362 10.77 7.24 -7.39
CA ARG A 362 12.15 7.57 -7.70
C ARG A 362 13.09 7.17 -6.55
N THR A 363 12.72 7.41 -5.31
CA THR A 363 13.52 7.04 -4.12
C THR A 363 13.50 5.53 -3.90
N LEU A 364 12.36 4.84 -4.10
CA LEU A 364 12.30 3.37 -4.10
C LEU A 364 13.13 2.76 -5.23
N LEU A 365 13.11 3.38 -6.39
CA LEU A 365 13.85 2.94 -7.57
C LEU A 365 15.36 3.24 -7.45
N GLU A 366 15.74 4.36 -6.89
CA GLU A 366 17.13 4.73 -6.60
C GLU A 366 17.73 3.82 -5.51
N ASN A 367 16.93 3.38 -4.54
CA ASN A 367 17.33 2.46 -3.47
C ASN A 367 17.24 0.97 -3.87
N SER A 368 16.50 0.62 -4.92
CA SER A 368 16.31 -0.75 -5.40
C SER A 368 17.20 -1.11 -6.59
N MET A 369 18.52 -0.93 -6.50
CA MET A 369 19.51 -1.43 -7.48
C MET A 369 19.20 -1.13 -8.97
N LEU A 370 18.87 0.10 -9.31
CA LEU A 370 18.70 0.55 -10.69
C LEU A 370 20.02 1.02 -11.34
N GLU A 371 21.13 0.43 -10.96
CA GLU A 371 22.45 0.79 -11.50
C GLU A 371 22.51 0.78 -13.05
N ASP A 372 21.57 0.10 -13.73
CA ASP A 372 21.56 -0.07 -15.18
C ASP A 372 20.32 0.47 -15.92
N PHE A 373 19.36 1.15 -15.24
CA PHE A 373 18.12 1.59 -15.87
C PHE A 373 17.95 3.10 -15.85
N VAL A 374 18.34 3.77 -16.93
CA VAL A 374 18.16 5.22 -17.09
C VAL A 374 16.80 5.51 -17.73
N PHE A 375 15.97 6.32 -17.09
CA PHE A 375 14.69 6.75 -17.63
C PHE A 375 14.43 8.24 -17.30
N SER A 376 13.75 8.93 -18.20
CA SER A 376 13.40 10.35 -18.02
C SER A 376 11.94 10.65 -18.33
N SER A 377 11.20 9.72 -18.91
CA SER A 377 9.82 9.97 -19.35
C SER A 377 8.78 9.58 -18.30
N ARG A 378 7.67 10.35 -18.25
CA ARG A 378 6.52 10.07 -17.39
C ARG A 378 5.87 8.70 -17.68
N LEU A 379 5.89 8.28 -18.94
CA LEU A 379 5.36 6.96 -19.34
C LEU A 379 6.18 5.82 -18.74
N MET A 380 7.50 5.95 -18.71
CA MET A 380 8.37 4.95 -18.13
C MET A 380 8.21 4.87 -16.60
N GLN A 381 7.89 5.97 -15.93
CA GLN A 381 7.58 5.95 -14.49
C GLN A 381 6.33 5.14 -14.18
N ASN A 382 5.29 5.21 -15.03
CA ASN A 382 4.10 4.36 -14.88
C ASN A 382 4.46 2.88 -15.04
N VAL A 383 5.28 2.54 -16.03
CA VAL A 383 5.77 1.16 -16.21
C VAL A 383 6.56 0.67 -14.99
N LEU A 384 7.38 1.52 -14.38
CA LEU A 384 8.12 1.16 -13.16
C LEU A 384 7.21 0.94 -11.96
N ASN A 385 6.14 1.73 -11.83
CA ASN A 385 5.11 1.52 -10.81
C ASN A 385 4.41 0.17 -11.01
N ASP A 386 4.06 -0.16 -12.26
CA ASP A 386 3.46 -1.45 -12.59
C ASP A 386 4.40 -2.60 -12.26
N ILE A 387 5.70 -2.46 -12.55
CA ILE A 387 6.74 -3.43 -12.19
C ILE A 387 6.78 -3.66 -10.68
N MET A 388 6.85 -2.59 -9.88
CA MET A 388 6.93 -2.70 -8.42
C MET A 388 5.68 -3.34 -7.82
N ASN A 389 4.52 -3.04 -8.40
CA ASN A 389 3.26 -3.63 -7.94
C ASN A 389 3.16 -5.11 -8.29
N VAL A 390 3.41 -5.47 -9.55
CA VAL A 390 3.29 -6.86 -10.00
C VAL A 390 4.37 -7.76 -9.41
N SER A 391 5.51 -7.20 -9.00
CA SER A 391 6.59 -7.95 -8.36
C SER A 391 6.19 -8.57 -7.02
N LYS A 392 5.28 -7.94 -6.29
CA LYS A 392 4.76 -8.40 -4.99
C LYS A 392 3.83 -9.61 -5.09
N TYR A 393 3.31 -9.90 -6.27
CA TYR A 393 2.35 -10.99 -6.49
C TYR A 393 2.96 -12.13 -7.27
N ASP A 394 2.60 -13.36 -6.94
CA ASP A 394 3.05 -14.56 -7.66
C ASP A 394 2.13 -14.87 -8.83
N CYS A 395 1.89 -13.88 -9.68
CA CYS A 395 1.10 -13.98 -10.90
C CYS A 395 1.97 -13.97 -12.14
N ASN A 396 1.46 -14.56 -13.22
CA ASN A 396 2.09 -14.49 -14.53
C ASN A 396 1.95 -13.08 -15.11
N VAL A 397 2.95 -12.61 -15.86
CA VAL A 397 3.01 -11.24 -16.40
C VAL A 397 3.29 -11.30 -17.89
N LEU A 398 2.54 -10.49 -18.65
CA LEU A 398 2.82 -10.24 -20.06
C LEU A 398 3.39 -8.83 -20.22
N ILE A 399 4.59 -8.74 -20.81
CA ILE A 399 5.29 -7.48 -21.09
C ILE A 399 5.12 -7.21 -22.59
N TYR A 400 4.33 -6.19 -22.92
CA TYR A 400 4.08 -5.78 -24.30
C TYR A 400 4.89 -4.56 -24.69
N GLY A 401 5.51 -4.58 -25.88
CA GLY A 401 6.26 -3.43 -26.38
C GLY A 401 7.07 -3.76 -27.64
N GLU A 402 7.49 -2.74 -28.35
CA GLU A 402 8.31 -2.86 -29.56
C GLU A 402 9.63 -3.58 -29.31
N THR A 403 10.26 -4.07 -30.38
CA THR A 403 11.58 -4.69 -30.28
C THR A 403 12.63 -3.66 -29.84
N GLY A 404 13.49 -4.03 -28.89
CA GLY A 404 14.58 -3.16 -28.41
C GLY A 404 14.20 -2.17 -27.32
N VAL A 405 12.93 -2.06 -26.88
CA VAL A 405 12.51 -1.11 -25.83
C VAL A 405 12.93 -1.51 -24.41
N GLY A 406 13.56 -2.67 -24.22
CA GLY A 406 14.08 -3.09 -22.93
C GLY A 406 13.16 -4.04 -22.14
N LYS A 407 12.30 -4.83 -22.81
CA LYS A 407 11.41 -5.83 -22.16
C LYS A 407 12.14 -6.79 -21.22
N GLU A 408 13.34 -7.23 -21.59
CA GLU A 408 14.17 -8.08 -20.73
C GLU A 408 14.60 -7.38 -19.46
N LYS A 409 14.91 -6.07 -19.50
CA LYS A 409 15.23 -5.28 -18.31
C LYS A 409 14.04 -5.19 -17.36
N VAL A 410 12.82 -5.04 -17.91
CA VAL A 410 11.57 -5.08 -17.15
C VAL A 410 11.41 -6.42 -16.43
N ALA A 411 11.62 -7.54 -17.12
CA ALA A 411 11.55 -8.88 -16.51
C ALA A 411 12.60 -9.07 -15.41
N ASN A 412 13.83 -8.56 -15.59
CA ASN A 412 14.87 -8.56 -14.56
C ASN A 412 14.42 -7.79 -13.30
N LEU A 413 13.82 -6.61 -13.47
CA LEU A 413 13.33 -5.79 -12.36
C LEU A 413 12.19 -6.49 -11.61
N ILE A 414 11.24 -7.11 -12.31
CA ILE A 414 10.16 -7.87 -11.70
C ILE A 414 10.73 -9.01 -10.84
N GLN A 415 11.67 -9.79 -11.39
CA GLN A 415 12.28 -10.91 -10.65
C GLN A 415 13.07 -10.43 -9.44
N LYS A 416 13.93 -9.42 -9.59
CA LYS A 416 14.74 -8.87 -8.51
C LYS A 416 13.91 -8.31 -7.34
N ASN A 417 12.71 -7.81 -7.60
CA ASN A 417 11.82 -7.23 -6.60
C ASN A 417 10.71 -8.18 -6.12
N SER A 418 10.75 -9.46 -6.52
CA SER A 418 9.78 -10.48 -6.12
C SER A 418 10.28 -11.34 -4.96
N ASP A 419 9.37 -12.11 -4.35
CA ASP A 419 9.71 -13.11 -3.34
C ASP A 419 10.61 -14.22 -3.90
N ARG A 420 10.68 -14.36 -5.23
CA ARG A 420 11.54 -15.31 -5.94
C ARG A 420 12.90 -14.72 -6.36
N LYS A 421 13.32 -13.59 -5.80
CA LYS A 421 14.58 -12.88 -6.15
C LYS A 421 15.85 -13.72 -5.98
N MET A 422 15.84 -14.67 -5.03
CA MET A 422 16.97 -15.58 -4.77
C MET A 422 16.80 -16.95 -5.44
N GLN A 423 15.73 -17.15 -6.20
CA GLN A 423 15.41 -18.40 -6.87
C GLN A 423 15.93 -18.40 -8.31
N PRO A 424 15.99 -19.57 -8.99
CA PRO A 424 16.42 -19.65 -10.36
C PRO A 424 15.64 -18.72 -11.30
N PHE A 425 16.35 -18.01 -12.16
CA PHE A 425 15.78 -17.16 -13.19
C PHE A 425 16.25 -17.61 -14.57
N VAL A 426 15.40 -18.34 -15.28
CA VAL A 426 15.69 -18.91 -16.59
C VAL A 426 15.12 -18.01 -17.68
N LYS A 427 15.97 -17.55 -18.60
CA LYS A 427 15.60 -16.68 -19.71
C LYS A 427 15.66 -17.44 -21.02
N ILE A 428 14.62 -17.35 -21.81
CA ILE A 428 14.44 -18.08 -23.05
C ILE A 428 13.96 -17.11 -24.12
N ASN A 429 14.66 -17.03 -25.23
CA ASN A 429 14.14 -16.39 -26.44
C ASN A 429 13.47 -17.47 -27.31
N CYS A 430 12.15 -17.41 -27.44
CA CYS A 430 11.35 -18.40 -28.16
C CYS A 430 11.63 -18.40 -29.67
N GLY A 431 12.00 -17.26 -30.25
CA GLY A 431 12.36 -17.15 -31.67
C GLY A 431 13.74 -17.71 -32.01
N ALA A 432 14.62 -17.87 -31.00
CA ALA A 432 15.98 -18.38 -31.22
C ALA A 432 16.07 -19.92 -31.20
N ILE A 433 15.03 -20.64 -30.78
CA ILE A 433 15.01 -22.09 -30.67
C ILE A 433 14.36 -22.68 -31.91
N SER A 434 15.01 -23.67 -32.53
CA SER A 434 14.40 -24.34 -33.69
C SER A 434 13.10 -25.06 -33.29
N PRO A 435 12.05 -25.04 -34.15
CA PRO A 435 10.77 -25.69 -33.84
C PRO A 435 10.90 -27.18 -33.48
N SER A 436 11.88 -27.88 -34.02
CA SER A 436 12.12 -29.31 -33.75
C SER A 436 12.73 -29.59 -32.36
N LEU A 437 13.35 -28.61 -31.72
CA LEU A 437 14.01 -28.74 -30.42
C LEU A 437 13.23 -28.10 -29.28
N ILE A 438 12.28 -27.22 -29.61
CA ILE A 438 11.62 -26.35 -28.60
C ILE A 438 10.95 -27.18 -27.50
N GLU A 439 10.28 -28.28 -27.81
CA GLU A 439 9.62 -29.14 -26.82
C GLU A 439 10.63 -29.81 -25.89
N SER A 440 11.72 -30.35 -26.44
CA SER A 440 12.76 -31.00 -25.65
C SER A 440 13.56 -30.02 -24.78
N GLU A 441 13.73 -28.77 -25.21
CA GLU A 441 14.37 -27.72 -24.40
C GLU A 441 13.46 -27.25 -23.25
N PHE A 442 12.17 -27.08 -23.50
CA PHE A 442 11.22 -26.64 -22.47
C PHE A 442 10.94 -27.73 -21.42
N PHE A 443 10.61 -28.93 -21.86
CA PHE A 443 10.11 -30.00 -20.98
C PHE A 443 11.11 -31.12 -20.70
N GLY A 444 12.26 -31.09 -21.41
CA GLY A 444 13.24 -32.16 -21.30
C GLY A 444 12.83 -33.43 -22.04
N TYR A 445 13.66 -34.44 -22.00
CA TYR A 445 13.41 -35.73 -22.64
C TYR A 445 13.96 -36.90 -21.83
N GLU A 446 13.30 -38.06 -21.97
CA GLU A 446 13.76 -39.31 -21.40
C GLU A 446 14.81 -39.99 -22.25
N LYS A 447 15.57 -40.92 -21.67
CA LYS A 447 16.53 -41.75 -22.36
C LYS A 447 15.91 -42.42 -23.60
N GLY A 448 16.52 -42.21 -24.77
CA GLY A 448 16.06 -42.84 -26.00
C GLY A 448 14.81 -42.24 -26.66
N ALA A 449 14.42 -41.05 -26.27
CA ALA A 449 13.22 -40.35 -26.77
C ALA A 449 13.27 -40.09 -28.28
N PHE A 450 14.48 -39.87 -28.84
CA PHE A 450 14.71 -39.69 -30.29
C PHE A 450 16.14 -40.05 -30.67
N THR A 451 16.40 -40.21 -31.96
CA THR A 451 17.76 -40.49 -32.50
C THR A 451 18.71 -39.35 -32.19
N GLY A 452 19.73 -39.60 -31.33
CA GLY A 452 20.66 -38.60 -30.83
C GLY A 452 20.37 -38.10 -29.42
N ALA A 453 19.32 -38.61 -28.77
CA ALA A 453 19.04 -38.31 -27.37
C ALA A 453 20.17 -38.85 -26.46
N SER A 454 20.56 -38.09 -25.44
CA SER A 454 21.51 -38.52 -24.41
C SER A 454 21.07 -39.82 -23.75
N THR A 455 22.06 -40.68 -23.42
CA THR A 455 21.83 -41.96 -22.74
C THR A 455 21.29 -41.78 -21.30
N SER A 456 21.35 -40.58 -20.73
CA SER A 456 20.86 -40.22 -19.40
C SER A 456 19.55 -39.42 -19.38
N GLY A 457 19.03 -39.05 -20.57
CA GLY A 457 17.96 -38.06 -20.66
C GLY A 457 18.47 -36.63 -20.34
N ARG A 458 17.59 -35.62 -20.37
CA ARG A 458 17.91 -34.24 -20.02
C ARG A 458 16.71 -33.53 -19.42
N LYS A 459 16.95 -32.75 -18.36
CA LYS A 459 15.96 -31.84 -17.78
C LYS A 459 15.72 -30.65 -18.69
N GLY A 460 14.46 -30.22 -18.77
CA GLY A 460 14.08 -29.01 -19.50
C GLY A 460 14.14 -27.75 -18.66
N TYR A 461 13.83 -26.62 -19.29
CA TYR A 461 13.82 -25.31 -18.65
C TYR A 461 12.85 -25.22 -17.48
N PHE A 462 11.66 -25.84 -17.56
CA PHE A 462 10.68 -25.85 -16.48
C PHE A 462 11.19 -26.54 -15.22
N GLU A 463 11.90 -27.65 -15.35
CA GLU A 463 12.53 -28.32 -14.21
C GLU A 463 13.68 -27.49 -13.63
N THR A 464 14.48 -26.85 -14.50
CA THR A 464 15.61 -26.00 -14.10
C THR A 464 15.13 -24.77 -13.34
N ALA A 465 13.96 -24.23 -13.70
CA ALA A 465 13.36 -23.06 -13.09
C ALA A 465 12.45 -23.39 -11.89
N ASN A 466 12.38 -24.64 -11.46
CA ASN A 466 11.48 -25.03 -10.38
C ASN A 466 11.67 -24.16 -9.12
N ASN A 467 10.58 -23.68 -8.54
CA ASN A 467 10.47 -22.68 -7.48
C ASN A 467 10.97 -21.27 -7.87
N GLY A 468 11.34 -21.05 -9.11
CA GLY A 468 11.89 -19.81 -9.64
C GLY A 468 10.97 -19.12 -10.65
N VAL A 469 11.61 -18.45 -11.61
CA VAL A 469 10.94 -17.64 -12.64
C VAL A 469 11.47 -18.05 -14.02
N ILE A 470 10.57 -18.18 -15.01
CA ILE A 470 10.91 -18.28 -16.41
C ILE A 470 10.52 -16.97 -17.11
N PHE A 471 11.45 -16.41 -17.85
CA PHE A 471 11.19 -15.31 -18.78
C PHE A 471 11.18 -15.84 -20.21
N LEU A 472 10.03 -15.71 -20.88
CA LEU A 472 9.79 -16.12 -22.26
C LEU A 472 9.77 -14.86 -23.15
N ASP A 473 10.88 -14.57 -23.80
CA ASP A 473 10.92 -13.48 -24.78
C ASP A 473 10.40 -13.95 -26.14
N GLU A 474 9.75 -13.05 -26.86
CA GLU A 474 9.11 -13.33 -28.16
C GLU A 474 8.13 -14.51 -28.11
N ILE A 475 7.27 -14.56 -27.07
CA ILE A 475 6.33 -15.68 -26.88
C ILE A 475 5.37 -15.89 -28.07
N GLY A 476 5.09 -14.84 -28.83
CA GLY A 476 4.29 -14.91 -30.07
C GLY A 476 4.91 -15.70 -31.20
N GLU A 477 6.20 -16.12 -31.08
CA GLU A 477 6.89 -16.96 -32.07
C GLU A 477 6.74 -18.47 -31.79
N LEU A 478 6.07 -18.84 -30.68
CA LEU A 478 5.85 -20.24 -30.33
C LEU A 478 4.90 -20.94 -31.32
N PRO A 479 5.27 -22.15 -31.83
CA PRO A 479 4.37 -22.96 -32.64
C PRO A 479 3.07 -23.31 -31.89
N LEU A 480 1.93 -23.37 -32.59
CA LEU A 480 0.61 -23.66 -31.99
C LEU A 480 0.59 -24.92 -31.11
N GLU A 481 1.27 -25.98 -31.54
CA GLU A 481 1.38 -27.22 -30.76
C GLU A 481 2.06 -27.01 -29.41
N MET A 482 3.06 -26.11 -29.36
CA MET A 482 3.75 -25.75 -28.13
C MET A 482 2.91 -24.89 -27.23
N GLN A 483 2.10 -23.99 -27.79
CA GLN A 483 1.21 -23.15 -26.99
C GLN A 483 0.24 -23.97 -26.14
N ALA A 484 -0.34 -25.04 -26.70
CA ALA A 484 -1.25 -25.94 -25.98
C ALA A 484 -0.54 -26.70 -24.83
N LYS A 485 0.69 -27.15 -25.04
CA LYS A 485 1.51 -27.82 -24.01
C LYS A 485 1.94 -26.87 -22.91
N LEU A 486 2.37 -25.66 -23.31
CA LEU A 486 2.75 -24.60 -22.39
C LEU A 486 1.58 -24.19 -21.51
N LEU A 487 0.40 -24.04 -22.07
CA LEU A 487 -0.81 -23.68 -21.33
C LEU A 487 -1.10 -24.69 -20.20
N ARG A 488 -1.00 -26.00 -20.47
CA ARG A 488 -1.15 -27.05 -19.46
C ARG A 488 -0.09 -26.95 -18.37
N ALA A 489 1.17 -26.78 -18.73
CA ALA A 489 2.26 -26.62 -17.77
C ALA A 489 2.06 -25.40 -16.86
N ILE A 490 1.49 -24.30 -17.38
CA ILE A 490 1.18 -23.09 -16.62
C ILE A 490 -0.03 -23.28 -15.69
N GLN A 491 -1.10 -23.94 -16.18
CA GLN A 491 -2.36 -24.08 -15.44
C GLN A 491 -2.27 -25.17 -14.35
N ASP A 492 -1.70 -26.33 -14.72
CA ASP A 492 -1.69 -27.51 -13.87
C ASP A 492 -0.40 -27.64 -13.04
N GLY A 493 0.65 -26.87 -13.39
CA GLY A 493 1.97 -26.98 -12.78
C GLY A 493 2.67 -28.32 -13.06
N GLU A 494 2.18 -29.06 -14.06
CA GLU A 494 2.74 -30.36 -14.42
C GLU A 494 2.82 -30.57 -15.93
N PHE A 495 3.78 -31.36 -16.35
CA PHE A 495 4.02 -31.71 -17.75
C PHE A 495 4.72 -33.07 -17.86
N TYR A 496 4.89 -33.58 -19.08
CA TYR A 496 5.61 -34.81 -19.37
C TYR A 496 6.87 -34.49 -20.18
N ARG A 497 7.97 -35.16 -19.88
CA ARG A 497 9.16 -35.14 -20.73
C ARG A 497 8.89 -35.80 -22.08
N VAL A 498 9.59 -35.39 -23.11
CA VAL A 498 9.48 -36.03 -24.41
C VAL A 498 9.86 -37.51 -24.28
N GLY A 499 8.97 -38.40 -24.73
CA GLY A 499 9.12 -39.85 -24.60
C GLY A 499 8.86 -40.40 -23.19
N GLY A 500 8.45 -39.56 -22.22
CA GLY A 500 8.14 -39.97 -20.85
C GLY A 500 6.65 -40.17 -20.60
N THR A 501 6.34 -41.01 -19.62
CA THR A 501 4.96 -41.29 -19.16
C THR A 501 4.71 -40.86 -17.71
N THR A 502 5.76 -40.38 -17.01
CA THR A 502 5.68 -39.89 -15.63
C THR A 502 5.50 -38.39 -15.64
N PRO A 503 4.47 -37.83 -14.97
CA PRO A 503 4.29 -36.39 -14.85
C PRO A 503 5.37 -35.77 -13.97
N VAL A 504 5.87 -34.62 -14.38
CA VAL A 504 6.82 -33.79 -13.64
C VAL A 504 6.06 -32.57 -13.12
N LYS A 505 6.11 -32.35 -11.79
CA LYS A 505 5.49 -31.19 -11.15
C LYS A 505 6.52 -30.11 -10.89
N THR A 506 6.15 -28.87 -11.21
CA THR A 506 6.99 -27.69 -10.99
C THR A 506 6.14 -26.51 -10.54
N ASN A 507 6.75 -25.65 -9.74
CA ASN A 507 6.18 -24.36 -9.33
C ASN A 507 7.02 -23.25 -9.94
N VAL A 508 6.56 -22.69 -11.07
CA VAL A 508 7.30 -21.69 -11.83
C VAL A 508 6.42 -20.48 -12.11
N ARG A 509 6.92 -19.29 -11.79
CA ARG A 509 6.30 -18.03 -12.21
C ARG A 509 6.72 -17.70 -13.64
N ILE A 510 5.78 -17.32 -14.49
CA ILE A 510 6.04 -17.01 -15.89
C ILE A 510 5.99 -15.49 -16.12
N LEU A 511 7.07 -14.96 -16.70
CA LEU A 511 7.10 -13.63 -17.29
C LEU A 511 7.23 -13.81 -18.81
N SER A 512 6.33 -13.20 -19.57
CA SER A 512 6.33 -13.33 -21.03
C SER A 512 6.52 -11.96 -21.68
N ALA A 513 7.19 -11.90 -22.83
CA ALA A 513 7.33 -10.68 -23.59
C ALA A 513 6.99 -10.90 -25.07
N THR A 514 6.37 -9.91 -25.70
CA THR A 514 6.04 -9.93 -27.13
C THR A 514 5.99 -8.51 -27.70
N ASN A 515 6.24 -8.39 -29.00
CA ASN A 515 5.97 -7.20 -29.80
C ASN A 515 4.72 -7.34 -30.67
N ARG A 516 4.10 -8.53 -30.70
CA ARG A 516 2.90 -8.81 -31.51
C ARG A 516 1.63 -8.46 -30.75
N ASP A 517 0.66 -7.93 -31.48
CA ASP A 517 -0.70 -7.71 -31.00
C ASP A 517 -1.43 -9.06 -30.91
N LEU A 518 -1.46 -9.63 -29.69
CA LEU A 518 -2.04 -10.97 -29.45
C LEU A 518 -3.57 -11.01 -29.62
N GLU A 519 -4.25 -9.85 -29.66
CA GLU A 519 -5.70 -9.78 -29.91
C GLU A 519 -6.02 -9.97 -31.39
N LYS A 520 -5.03 -9.80 -32.29
CA LYS A 520 -5.18 -9.96 -33.73
C LYS A 520 -4.66 -11.29 -34.28
N LEU A 521 -4.06 -12.13 -33.43
CA LEU A 521 -3.60 -13.46 -33.76
C LEU A 521 -4.66 -14.52 -33.49
#